data_749bf0960fa9fb5bff44d95ccdca8074
#
_entry.id   749bf0960fa9fb5bff44d95ccdca8074
#
_cell.length_a   1.000
_cell.length_b   1.000
_cell.length_c   1.000
_cell.angle_alpha   90.00
_cell.angle_beta   90.00
_cell.angle_gamma   90.00
#
_symmetry.space_group_name_H-M   'P 1'
#
loop_
_entity.id
_entity.type
_entity.pdbx_description
1 polymer ?
#
loop_
_entity_poly.entity_id
_entity_poly.type
_entity_poly.pdbx_seq_one_letter_code
_entity_poly.pdbx_strand_id
1 'polypeptide(L)'
;MRFWRRWVSIGLLGATTVMAQTKWHHRYAEVNGVKLHYVEQGKGELILFLHGFPEFWYEWKDLIPEFAKDHHAVAPDMRGYDLSEAPLPVESYRVPVIVEDVRALAVKLKARKFVLVGHDWGGVIAWAFAAAHPEMLDKLVIVNAPHPTVFARELANNPAQQKASAYFNLFNSPQAEAFLAKDNFATLRGLMKTWASPADLQEYVANWSHGLTGGLNYYRAARLHSPVDGAQGTPANELPAMKPIEIPTLVIWGEKDTALLTGNLNGLDEYVKNLTVKRVPDGTHWVIHEKTAEVTRDMREFLDR
;
A
#
# COMPACT_ATOMS: atom_id res chain seq x y z
N MET A 1 -73.34 30.01 -6.02
CA MET A 1 -72.16 29.72 -6.82
C MET A 1 -70.99 29.43 -5.89
N ARG A 2 -70.62 28.15 -5.69
CA ARG A 2 -69.50 27.75 -4.84
C ARG A 2 -68.38 27.18 -5.73
N PHE A 3 -67.22 27.88 -5.80
CA PHE A 3 -66.07 27.44 -6.53
C PHE A 3 -65.28 26.50 -5.64
N TRP A 4 -65.09 25.25 -6.06
CA TRP A 4 -64.16 24.26 -5.47
C TRP A 4 -62.81 24.44 -6.12
N ARG A 5 -61.78 24.80 -5.33
CA ARG A 5 -60.35 24.72 -5.72
C ARG A 5 -59.85 23.33 -5.45
N ARG A 6 -59.47 22.61 -6.52
CA ARG A 6 -58.70 21.35 -6.42
C ARG A 6 -57.24 21.70 -6.19
N TRP A 7 -56.67 21.19 -5.10
CA TRP A 7 -55.25 21.18 -4.89
C TRP A 7 -54.66 19.89 -5.54
N VAL A 8 -53.72 20.09 -6.49
CA VAL A 8 -52.92 19.00 -7.08
C VAL A 8 -51.65 18.94 -6.24
N SER A 9 -51.53 17.88 -5.46
CA SER A 9 -50.27 17.56 -4.74
C SER A 9 -49.33 16.86 -5.71
N ILE A 10 -48.24 17.53 -6.10
CA ILE A 10 -47.15 16.93 -6.83
C ILE A 10 -46.26 16.25 -5.78
N GLY A 11 -46.35 14.93 -5.69
CA GLY A 11 -45.43 14.12 -4.89
C GLY A 11 -44.08 14.06 -5.59
N LEU A 12 -43.04 14.69 -5.01
CA LEU A 12 -41.67 14.43 -5.37
C LEU A 12 -41.30 13.00 -4.87
N LEU A 13 -41.22 12.06 -5.79
CA LEU A 13 -40.55 10.78 -5.55
C LEU A 13 -39.02 11.05 -5.49
N GLY A 14 -38.52 11.20 -4.28
CA GLY A 14 -37.10 11.18 -4.03
C GLY A 14 -36.56 9.77 -4.31
N ALA A 15 -35.84 9.62 -5.42
CA ALA A 15 -35.08 8.39 -5.68
C ALA A 15 -33.92 8.34 -4.69
N THR A 16 -34.09 7.64 -3.56
CA THR A 16 -32.99 7.21 -2.71
C THR A 16 -32.20 6.16 -3.47
N THR A 17 -31.09 6.57 -4.07
CA THR A 17 -30.08 5.65 -4.60
C THR A 17 -29.49 4.91 -3.38
N VAL A 18 -30.02 3.71 -3.11
CA VAL A 18 -29.37 2.77 -2.20
C VAL A 18 -28.07 2.37 -2.87
N MET A 19 -26.96 2.96 -2.44
CA MET A 19 -25.64 2.46 -2.77
C MET A 19 -25.59 1.01 -2.28
N ALA A 20 -25.57 0.08 -3.20
CA ALA A 20 -25.36 -1.34 -2.87
C ALA A 20 -24.02 -1.43 -2.16
N GLN A 21 -24.06 -1.79 -0.88
CA GLN A 21 -22.86 -2.03 -0.09
C GLN A 21 -22.07 -3.12 -0.80
N THR A 22 -20.89 -2.78 -1.31
CA THR A 22 -20.01 -3.72 -2.02
C THR A 22 -19.69 -4.86 -1.09
N LYS A 23 -20.21 -6.05 -1.38
CA LYS A 23 -19.97 -7.23 -0.55
C LYS A 23 -18.57 -7.73 -0.83
N TRP A 24 -17.64 -7.51 0.09
CA TRP A 24 -16.28 -7.99 0.05
C TRP A 24 -16.24 -9.52 0.15
N HIS A 25 -15.46 -10.16 -0.71
CA HIS A 25 -15.26 -11.60 -0.66
C HIS A 25 -13.97 -11.90 0.09
N HIS A 26 -14.09 -12.15 1.39
CA HIS A 26 -12.98 -12.52 2.26
C HIS A 26 -12.58 -13.98 2.02
N ARG A 27 -11.28 -14.23 1.89
CA ARG A 27 -10.68 -15.53 1.63
C ARG A 27 -9.42 -15.73 2.46
N TYR A 28 -8.98 -16.98 2.52
CA TYR A 28 -7.72 -17.35 3.14
C TYR A 28 -6.94 -18.30 2.23
N ALA A 29 -5.61 -18.18 2.26
CA ALA A 29 -4.71 -19.06 1.54
C ALA A 29 -3.53 -19.46 2.46
N GLU A 30 -3.26 -20.76 2.53
CA GLU A 30 -2.00 -21.26 3.09
C GLU A 30 -0.92 -21.12 2.03
N VAL A 31 0.06 -20.27 2.26
CA VAL A 31 1.16 -19.94 1.34
C VAL A 31 2.46 -19.76 2.10
N ASN A 32 3.55 -20.31 1.61
CA ASN A 32 4.88 -20.12 2.17
C ASN A 32 4.96 -20.28 3.71
N GLY A 33 4.20 -21.22 4.27
CA GLY A 33 4.17 -21.53 5.70
C GLY A 33 3.38 -20.56 6.59
N VAL A 34 2.57 -19.68 6.00
CA VAL A 34 1.65 -18.78 6.71
C VAL A 34 0.27 -18.79 6.09
N LYS A 35 -0.73 -18.53 6.91
CA LYS A 35 -2.10 -18.32 6.46
C LYS A 35 -2.33 -16.83 6.20
N LEU A 36 -2.49 -16.46 4.93
CA LEU A 36 -2.84 -15.10 4.54
C LEU A 36 -4.34 -14.95 4.37
N HIS A 37 -4.88 -13.89 4.91
CA HIS A 37 -6.19 -13.36 4.57
C HIS A 37 -6.07 -12.49 3.31
N TYR A 38 -7.09 -12.47 2.46
CA TYR A 38 -7.21 -11.54 1.36
C TYR A 38 -8.67 -11.25 0.99
N VAL A 39 -8.88 -10.12 0.35
CA VAL A 39 -10.16 -9.74 -0.25
C VAL A 39 -10.05 -9.85 -1.76
N GLU A 40 -11.10 -10.34 -2.41
CA GLU A 40 -11.15 -10.46 -3.86
C GLU A 40 -12.47 -9.98 -4.44
N GLN A 41 -12.41 -9.44 -5.65
CA GLN A 41 -13.58 -9.11 -6.48
C GLN A 41 -13.25 -9.28 -7.97
N GLY A 42 -14.30 -9.42 -8.79
CA GLY A 42 -14.16 -9.50 -10.24
C GLY A 42 -13.70 -10.85 -10.75
N LYS A 43 -13.38 -10.88 -12.04
CA LYS A 43 -12.86 -12.05 -12.77
C LYS A 43 -12.00 -11.54 -13.92
N GLY A 44 -11.06 -12.35 -14.38
CA GLY A 44 -10.14 -11.98 -15.46
C GLY A 44 -8.69 -12.23 -15.05
N GLU A 45 -7.79 -11.49 -15.66
CA GLU A 45 -6.38 -11.50 -15.28
C GLU A 45 -6.19 -10.93 -13.87
N LEU A 46 -5.22 -11.47 -13.12
CA LEU A 46 -4.99 -11.06 -11.74
C LEU A 46 -4.37 -9.66 -11.72
N ILE A 47 -4.95 -8.79 -10.89
CA ILE A 47 -4.30 -7.58 -10.38
C ILE A 47 -4.19 -7.69 -8.85
N LEU A 48 -2.97 -7.66 -8.34
CA LEU A 48 -2.66 -7.89 -6.93
C LEU A 48 -2.17 -6.61 -6.28
N PHE A 49 -2.84 -6.19 -5.20
CA PHE A 49 -2.60 -4.93 -4.50
C PHE A 49 -1.94 -5.18 -3.15
N LEU A 50 -0.74 -4.65 -2.93
CA LEU A 50 0.01 -4.78 -1.67
C LEU A 50 0.00 -3.45 -0.92
N HIS A 51 -0.55 -3.47 0.30
CA HIS A 51 -0.68 -2.31 1.18
C HIS A 51 0.62 -1.95 1.90
N GLY A 52 0.64 -0.76 2.52
CA GLY A 52 1.72 -0.26 3.35
C GLY A 52 1.47 -0.36 4.85
N PHE A 53 2.37 0.28 5.64
CA PHE A 53 2.20 0.46 7.08
C PHE A 53 1.64 1.87 7.37
N PRO A 54 0.65 2.03 8.23
CA PRO A 54 0.02 1.03 9.11
C PRO A 54 -1.32 0.51 8.56
N GLU A 55 -1.41 0.31 7.26
CA GLU A 55 -2.63 -0.07 6.55
C GLU A 55 -2.78 -1.60 6.43
N PHE A 56 -3.82 -2.04 5.72
CA PHE A 56 -4.17 -3.43 5.46
C PHE A 56 -4.96 -3.49 4.14
N TRP A 57 -5.56 -4.61 3.74
CA TRP A 57 -6.28 -4.72 2.46
C TRP A 57 -7.24 -3.55 2.19
N TYR A 58 -7.79 -2.93 3.24
CA TYR A 58 -8.77 -1.83 3.17
C TYR A 58 -8.22 -0.55 2.52
N GLU A 59 -6.91 -0.38 2.47
CA GLU A 59 -6.24 0.67 1.70
C GLU A 59 -6.77 0.75 0.26
N TRP A 60 -7.08 -0.42 -0.31
CA TRP A 60 -7.48 -0.58 -1.70
C TRP A 60 -9.00 -0.59 -1.93
N LYS A 61 -9.80 -0.31 -0.90
CA LYS A 61 -11.27 -0.41 -0.91
C LYS A 61 -11.96 0.35 -2.05
N ASP A 62 -11.38 1.48 -2.46
CA ASP A 62 -11.94 2.33 -3.51
C ASP A 62 -11.41 1.95 -4.91
N LEU A 63 -10.26 1.28 -5.01
CA LEU A 63 -9.67 0.81 -6.26
C LEU A 63 -10.15 -0.59 -6.65
N ILE A 64 -10.29 -1.51 -5.70
CA ILE A 64 -10.73 -2.89 -5.97
C ILE A 64 -12.02 -2.92 -6.82
N PRO A 65 -13.12 -2.22 -6.48
CA PRO A 65 -14.35 -2.26 -7.27
C PRO A 65 -14.16 -1.72 -8.69
N GLU A 66 -13.25 -0.79 -8.88
CA GLU A 66 -12.95 -0.22 -10.19
C GLU A 66 -12.26 -1.25 -11.08
N PHE A 67 -11.18 -1.86 -10.60
CA PHE A 67 -10.43 -2.85 -11.36
C PHE A 67 -11.11 -4.21 -11.45
N ALA A 68 -12.03 -4.52 -10.53
CA ALA A 68 -12.87 -5.72 -10.58
C ALA A 68 -13.86 -5.77 -11.76
N LYS A 69 -14.02 -4.65 -12.49
CA LYS A 69 -14.88 -4.61 -13.68
C LYS A 69 -14.34 -5.50 -14.81
N ASP A 70 -13.04 -5.68 -14.89
CA ASP A 70 -12.35 -6.40 -15.97
C ASP A 70 -11.16 -7.26 -15.51
N HIS A 71 -10.81 -7.22 -14.24
CA HIS A 71 -9.74 -8.02 -13.62
C HIS A 71 -10.26 -8.85 -12.44
N HIS A 72 -9.51 -9.88 -12.08
CA HIS A 72 -9.58 -10.48 -10.76
C HIS A 72 -8.74 -9.65 -9.80
N ALA A 73 -9.39 -8.69 -9.13
CA ALA A 73 -8.74 -7.77 -8.19
C ALA A 73 -8.61 -8.42 -6.81
N VAL A 74 -7.39 -8.51 -6.30
CA VAL A 74 -7.06 -9.18 -5.03
C VAL A 74 -6.19 -8.26 -4.19
N ALA A 75 -6.53 -8.11 -2.91
CA ALA A 75 -5.73 -7.39 -1.92
C ALA A 75 -5.55 -8.26 -0.66
N PRO A 76 -4.37 -8.82 -0.42
CA PRO A 76 -4.06 -9.54 0.82
C PRO A 76 -3.80 -8.56 1.96
N ASP A 77 -4.06 -9.01 3.18
CA ASP A 77 -3.27 -8.55 4.32
C ASP A 77 -1.93 -9.25 4.24
N MET A 78 -0.85 -8.49 4.11
CA MET A 78 0.48 -9.09 4.11
C MET A 78 0.75 -9.75 5.47
N ARG A 79 1.70 -10.72 5.53
CA ARG A 79 1.99 -11.42 6.80
C ARG A 79 2.19 -10.43 7.95
N GLY A 80 1.58 -10.74 9.09
CA GLY A 80 1.67 -9.90 10.27
C GLY A 80 0.70 -8.74 10.37
N TYR A 81 -0.18 -8.59 9.36
CA TYR A 81 -1.22 -7.58 9.35
C TYR A 81 -2.60 -8.20 9.45
N ASP A 82 -3.50 -7.49 10.13
CA ASP A 82 -4.93 -7.78 10.29
C ASP A 82 -5.23 -9.27 10.56
N LEU A 83 -5.92 -9.92 9.62
CA LEU A 83 -6.37 -11.30 9.75
C LEU A 83 -5.35 -12.33 9.21
N SER A 84 -4.22 -11.87 8.71
CA SER A 84 -3.11 -12.74 8.31
C SER A 84 -2.27 -13.16 9.49
N GLU A 85 -1.69 -14.35 9.41
CA GLU A 85 -0.84 -14.90 10.45
C GLU A 85 0.40 -14.00 10.68
N ALA A 86 0.74 -13.81 11.97
CA ALA A 86 1.85 -12.99 12.44
C ALA A 86 2.92 -13.86 13.14
N PRO A 87 3.89 -14.42 12.38
CA PRO A 87 4.98 -15.18 12.96
C PRO A 87 5.80 -14.37 13.96
N LEU A 88 6.21 -14.98 15.08
CA LEU A 88 6.97 -14.30 16.13
C LEU A 88 8.39 -13.88 15.72
N PRO A 89 9.20 -14.71 15.00
CA PRO A 89 10.58 -14.33 14.64
C PRO A 89 10.61 -13.13 13.69
N VAL A 90 11.41 -12.11 14.02
CA VAL A 90 11.61 -10.92 13.18
C VAL A 90 12.12 -11.29 11.78
N GLU A 91 12.97 -12.33 11.69
CA GLU A 91 13.52 -12.83 10.42
C GLU A 91 12.45 -13.31 9.44
N SER A 92 11.27 -13.67 9.94
CA SER A 92 10.11 -14.04 9.11
C SER A 92 9.59 -12.88 8.27
N TYR A 93 10.00 -11.65 8.58
CA TYR A 93 9.55 -10.42 7.91
C TYR A 93 10.59 -9.84 6.95
N ARG A 94 11.66 -10.60 6.64
CA ARG A 94 12.63 -10.18 5.62
C ARG A 94 11.98 -10.09 4.25
N VAL A 95 12.36 -9.07 3.47
CA VAL A 95 11.81 -8.80 2.14
C VAL A 95 11.76 -10.05 1.25
N PRO A 96 12.82 -10.89 1.12
CA PRO A 96 12.75 -12.09 0.30
C PRO A 96 11.70 -13.11 0.76
N VAL A 97 11.43 -13.19 2.06
CA VAL A 97 10.41 -14.12 2.61
C VAL A 97 9.01 -13.65 2.20
N ILE A 98 8.75 -12.34 2.27
CA ILE A 98 7.44 -11.77 1.89
C ILE A 98 7.25 -11.79 0.38
N VAL A 99 8.31 -11.61 -0.41
CA VAL A 99 8.27 -11.81 -1.87
C VAL A 99 7.78 -13.22 -2.21
N GLU A 100 8.23 -14.25 -1.48
CA GLU A 100 7.76 -15.62 -1.68
C GLU A 100 6.30 -15.84 -1.24
N ASP A 101 5.78 -15.08 -0.27
CA ASP A 101 4.35 -15.09 0.06
C ASP A 101 3.52 -14.59 -1.13
N VAL A 102 3.94 -13.48 -1.73
CA VAL A 102 3.28 -12.89 -2.90
C VAL A 102 3.30 -13.88 -4.08
N ARG A 103 4.47 -14.50 -4.33
CA ARG A 103 4.63 -15.52 -5.38
C ARG A 103 3.71 -16.72 -5.14
N ALA A 104 3.71 -17.24 -3.92
CA ALA A 104 2.91 -18.41 -3.57
C ALA A 104 1.40 -18.10 -3.64
N LEU A 105 0.99 -16.88 -3.25
CA LEU A 105 -0.39 -16.43 -3.39
C LEU A 105 -0.80 -16.35 -4.86
N ALA A 106 0.01 -15.74 -5.72
CA ALA A 106 -0.27 -15.66 -7.16
C ALA A 106 -0.38 -17.08 -7.80
N VAL A 107 0.50 -18.00 -7.43
CA VAL A 107 0.43 -19.41 -7.87
C VAL A 107 -0.86 -20.08 -7.36
N LYS A 108 -1.25 -19.86 -6.11
CA LYS A 108 -2.50 -20.37 -5.52
C LYS A 108 -3.73 -19.86 -6.26
N LEU A 109 -3.67 -18.60 -6.71
CA LEU A 109 -4.71 -17.96 -7.53
C LEU A 109 -4.62 -18.35 -9.02
N LYS A 110 -3.68 -19.24 -9.38
CA LYS A 110 -3.46 -19.77 -10.74
C LYS A 110 -3.02 -18.70 -11.74
N ALA A 111 -2.44 -17.61 -11.28
CA ALA A 111 -1.90 -16.58 -12.15
C ALA A 111 -0.50 -17.02 -12.66
N ARG A 112 -0.32 -17.03 -13.98
CA ARG A 112 0.99 -17.24 -14.63
C ARG A 112 1.74 -15.93 -14.77
N LYS A 113 1.00 -14.91 -15.16
CA LYS A 113 1.43 -13.51 -15.18
C LYS A 113 0.34 -12.64 -14.58
N PHE A 114 0.70 -11.49 -14.03
CA PHE A 114 -0.25 -10.59 -13.38
C PHE A 114 0.28 -9.17 -13.27
N VAL A 115 -0.62 -8.23 -12.98
CA VAL A 115 -0.27 -6.86 -12.61
C VAL A 115 -0.03 -6.81 -11.10
N LEU A 116 1.12 -6.29 -10.68
CA LEU A 116 1.42 -6.08 -9.28
C LEU A 116 1.40 -4.58 -8.96
N VAL A 117 0.64 -4.22 -7.94
CA VAL A 117 0.49 -2.85 -7.43
C VAL A 117 0.96 -2.82 -6.00
N GLY A 118 1.77 -1.83 -5.62
CA GLY A 118 2.22 -1.70 -4.23
C GLY A 118 2.38 -0.25 -3.79
N HIS A 119 2.02 0.00 -2.54
CA HIS A 119 2.20 1.27 -1.85
C HIS A 119 3.07 1.08 -0.62
N ASP A 120 3.91 2.05 -0.28
CA ASP A 120 4.78 2.03 0.91
C ASP A 120 5.56 0.70 1.03
N TRP A 121 5.40 -0.08 2.11
CA TRP A 121 6.01 -1.41 2.24
C TRP A 121 5.56 -2.37 1.15
N GLY A 122 4.28 -2.32 0.74
CA GLY A 122 3.80 -3.10 -0.41
C GLY A 122 4.55 -2.76 -1.69
N GLY A 123 4.92 -1.50 -1.88
CA GLY A 123 5.75 -1.05 -2.99
C GLY A 123 7.20 -1.53 -2.90
N VAL A 124 7.80 -1.55 -1.69
CA VAL A 124 9.14 -2.14 -1.48
C VAL A 124 9.15 -3.62 -1.84
N ILE A 125 8.11 -4.36 -1.43
CA ILE A 125 7.94 -5.77 -1.78
C ILE A 125 7.71 -5.94 -3.28
N ALA A 126 6.91 -5.07 -3.91
CA ALA A 126 6.64 -5.12 -5.35
C ALA A 126 7.90 -4.85 -6.19
N TRP A 127 8.75 -3.90 -5.79
CA TRP A 127 10.06 -3.69 -6.39
C TRP A 127 10.94 -4.95 -6.31
N ALA A 128 11.03 -5.54 -5.11
CA ALA A 128 11.83 -6.75 -4.88
C ALA A 128 11.28 -7.95 -5.67
N PHE A 129 9.95 -8.06 -5.76
CA PHE A 129 9.28 -9.10 -6.56
C PHE A 129 9.63 -8.97 -8.04
N ALA A 130 9.56 -7.75 -8.59
CA ALA A 130 9.87 -7.49 -9.99
C ALA A 130 11.32 -7.84 -10.35
N ALA A 131 12.26 -7.67 -9.41
CA ALA A 131 13.66 -8.06 -9.61
C ALA A 131 13.89 -9.57 -9.46
N ALA A 132 13.10 -10.27 -8.61
CA ALA A 132 13.27 -11.70 -8.32
C ALA A 132 12.49 -12.60 -9.29
N HIS A 133 11.29 -12.18 -9.69
CA HIS A 133 10.33 -12.97 -10.49
C HIS A 133 9.76 -12.17 -11.67
N PRO A 134 10.62 -11.55 -12.52
CA PRO A 134 10.15 -10.72 -13.63
C PRO A 134 9.24 -11.48 -14.60
N GLU A 135 9.45 -12.78 -14.75
CA GLU A 135 8.67 -13.64 -15.64
C GLU A 135 7.19 -13.78 -15.24
N MET A 136 6.85 -13.46 -14.00
CA MET A 136 5.49 -13.52 -13.48
C MET A 136 4.73 -12.20 -13.59
N LEU A 137 5.37 -11.12 -14.02
CA LEU A 137 4.72 -9.82 -14.14
C LEU A 137 4.45 -9.41 -15.58
N ASP A 138 3.25 -8.91 -15.82
CA ASP A 138 2.92 -8.18 -17.04
C ASP A 138 3.24 -6.70 -16.89
N LYS A 139 2.85 -6.12 -15.77
CA LYS A 139 3.10 -4.70 -15.43
C LYS A 139 3.31 -4.53 -13.94
N LEU A 140 4.02 -3.47 -13.58
CA LEU A 140 4.28 -3.06 -12.20
C LEU A 140 3.75 -1.65 -11.97
N VAL A 141 3.02 -1.44 -10.88
CA VAL A 141 2.56 -0.13 -10.44
C VAL A 141 3.05 0.13 -9.02
N ILE A 142 3.73 1.23 -8.83
CA ILE A 142 4.26 1.65 -7.52
C ILE A 142 3.65 3.00 -7.15
N VAL A 143 3.14 3.10 -5.94
CA VAL A 143 2.62 4.35 -5.40
C VAL A 143 3.42 4.72 -4.16
N ASN A 144 4.00 5.92 -4.13
CA ASN A 144 4.79 6.45 -3.00
C ASN A 144 5.64 5.40 -2.27
N ALA A 145 6.43 4.65 -3.04
CA ALA A 145 7.39 3.69 -2.50
C ALA A 145 8.71 3.77 -3.27
N PRO A 146 9.83 4.05 -2.60
CA PRO A 146 11.10 4.25 -3.27
C PRO A 146 11.69 2.94 -3.77
N HIS A 147 12.38 3.01 -4.90
CA HIS A 147 13.25 1.91 -5.33
C HIS A 147 14.37 1.71 -4.27
N PRO A 148 14.59 0.48 -3.77
CA PRO A 148 15.50 0.26 -2.65
C PRO A 148 16.89 0.84 -2.81
N THR A 149 17.49 0.74 -3.99
CA THR A 149 18.83 1.29 -4.27
C THR A 149 18.83 2.82 -4.23
N VAL A 150 17.79 3.46 -4.78
CA VAL A 150 17.64 4.93 -4.76
C VAL A 150 17.43 5.40 -3.33
N PHE A 151 16.61 4.70 -2.56
CA PHE A 151 16.34 5.03 -1.16
C PHE A 151 17.59 4.92 -0.29
N ALA A 152 18.39 3.87 -0.48
CA ALA A 152 19.68 3.71 0.21
C ALA A 152 20.61 4.89 -0.10
N ARG A 153 20.66 5.35 -1.35
CA ARG A 153 21.42 6.56 -1.75
C ARG A 153 20.91 7.82 -1.05
N GLU A 154 19.58 8.02 -1.02
CA GLU A 154 18.97 9.19 -0.38
C GLU A 154 19.22 9.16 1.14
N LEU A 155 19.07 8.01 1.80
CA LEU A 155 19.38 7.88 3.23
C LEU A 155 20.85 8.13 3.55
N ALA A 156 21.76 7.75 2.65
CA ALA A 156 23.19 7.99 2.85
C ALA A 156 23.60 9.45 2.65
N ASN A 157 22.99 10.15 1.69
CA ASN A 157 23.54 11.41 1.16
C ASN A 157 22.60 12.62 1.28
N ASN A 158 21.31 12.43 1.60
CA ASN A 158 20.34 13.52 1.65
C ASN A 158 19.88 13.80 3.09
N PRO A 159 20.37 14.88 3.74
CA PRO A 159 19.98 15.22 5.11
C PRO A 159 18.46 15.43 5.28
N ALA A 160 17.78 15.92 4.25
CA ALA A 160 16.32 16.09 4.30
C ALA A 160 15.62 14.73 4.37
N GLN A 161 16.05 13.73 3.55
CA GLN A 161 15.51 12.37 3.61
C GLN A 161 15.86 11.68 4.93
N GLN A 162 17.09 11.86 5.43
CA GLN A 162 17.48 11.35 6.75
C GLN A 162 16.55 11.84 7.85
N LYS A 163 16.25 13.16 7.85
CA LYS A 163 15.31 13.77 8.80
C LYS A 163 13.89 13.23 8.61
N ALA A 164 13.40 13.14 7.38
CA ALA A 164 12.08 12.59 7.07
C ALA A 164 11.93 11.13 7.52
N SER A 165 13.02 10.35 7.51
CA SER A 165 13.07 8.96 7.92
C SER A 165 13.35 8.73 9.41
N ALA A 166 13.38 9.79 10.25
CA ALA A 166 13.67 9.66 11.68
C ALA A 166 12.71 8.72 12.44
N TYR A 167 11.48 8.55 11.95
CA TYR A 167 10.50 7.62 12.54
C TYR A 167 10.97 6.16 12.53
N PHE A 168 11.90 5.76 11.68
CA PHE A 168 12.48 4.41 11.71
C PHE A 168 13.10 4.09 13.06
N ASN A 169 13.76 5.07 13.71
CA ASN A 169 14.41 4.89 14.99
C ASN A 169 13.36 4.55 16.08
N LEU A 170 12.19 5.21 16.03
CA LEU A 170 11.07 4.89 16.90
C LEU A 170 10.50 3.50 16.60
N PHE A 171 10.26 3.16 15.33
CA PHE A 171 9.63 1.90 14.93
C PHE A 171 10.51 0.68 15.24
N ASN A 172 11.81 0.85 15.26
CA ASN A 172 12.76 -0.18 15.69
C ASN A 172 12.92 -0.27 17.22
N SER A 173 12.40 0.71 17.97
CA SER A 173 12.54 0.72 19.43
C SER A 173 11.63 -0.29 20.11
N PRO A 174 11.99 -0.78 21.33
CA PRO A 174 11.11 -1.62 22.12
C PRO A 174 9.82 -0.93 22.59
N GLN A 175 9.74 0.40 22.48
CA GLN A 175 8.59 1.20 22.91
C GLN A 175 7.59 1.48 21.78
N ALA A 176 7.90 1.05 20.53
CA ALA A 176 7.13 1.39 19.34
C ALA A 176 5.64 1.06 19.46
N GLU A 177 5.32 -0.18 19.85
CA GLU A 177 3.96 -0.63 20.00
C GLU A 177 3.18 0.19 21.05
N ALA A 178 3.78 0.38 22.23
CA ALA A 178 3.16 1.14 23.31
C ALA A 178 2.95 2.61 22.93
N PHE A 179 3.92 3.22 22.24
CA PHE A 179 3.83 4.60 21.75
C PHE A 179 2.71 4.75 20.72
N LEU A 180 2.64 3.86 19.74
CA LEU A 180 1.65 3.94 18.67
C LEU A 180 0.24 3.62 19.14
N ALA A 181 0.08 2.71 20.13
CA ALA A 181 -1.22 2.35 20.71
C ALA A 181 -1.75 3.41 21.68
N LYS A 182 -0.91 4.35 22.12
CA LYS A 182 -1.30 5.37 23.10
C LYS A 182 -2.51 6.17 22.64
N ASP A 183 -3.38 6.55 23.60
CA ASP A 183 -4.54 7.40 23.39
C ASP A 183 -5.44 6.90 22.23
N ASN A 184 -5.69 5.59 22.21
CA ASN A 184 -6.45 4.93 21.16
C ASN A 184 -5.87 5.21 19.76
N PHE A 185 -4.56 4.94 19.59
CA PHE A 185 -3.81 5.12 18.35
C PHE A 185 -3.82 6.58 17.84
N ALA A 186 -3.77 7.56 18.74
CA ALA A 186 -3.86 8.98 18.37
C ALA A 186 -2.82 9.39 17.32
N THR A 187 -1.58 8.87 17.40
CA THR A 187 -0.53 9.14 16.42
C THR A 187 -0.92 8.63 15.03
N LEU A 188 -1.36 7.37 14.92
CA LEU A 188 -1.73 6.77 13.64
C LEU A 188 -2.98 7.43 13.05
N ARG A 189 -4.00 7.70 13.87
CA ARG A 189 -5.19 8.45 13.44
C ARG A 189 -4.82 9.86 12.93
N GLY A 190 -3.80 10.47 13.54
CA GLY A 190 -3.29 11.77 13.11
C GLY A 190 -2.70 11.77 11.69
N LEU A 191 -2.10 10.66 11.26
CA LEU A 191 -1.57 10.51 9.90
C LEU A 191 -2.68 10.50 8.84
N MET A 192 -3.87 10.02 9.20
CA MET A 192 -5.00 9.81 8.28
C MET A 192 -6.02 10.95 8.28
N LYS A 193 -5.78 12.00 9.06
CA LYS A 193 -6.75 13.10 9.29
C LYS A 193 -7.18 13.86 8.04
N THR A 194 -6.39 13.82 6.96
CA THR A 194 -6.64 14.57 5.72
C THR A 194 -7.64 13.88 4.81
N TRP A 195 -7.84 12.56 4.98
CA TRP A 195 -8.66 11.77 4.06
C TRP A 195 -9.65 10.81 4.74
N ALA A 196 -9.30 10.24 5.91
CA ALA A 196 -10.12 9.21 6.54
C ALA A 196 -11.42 9.79 7.14
N SER A 197 -12.54 9.19 6.78
CA SER A 197 -13.84 9.44 7.43
C SER A 197 -13.87 8.83 8.85
N PRO A 198 -14.85 9.20 9.69
CA PRO A 198 -15.03 8.53 10.98
C PRO A 198 -15.24 7.01 10.86
N ALA A 199 -15.88 6.53 9.80
CA ALA A 199 -16.06 5.11 9.52
C ALA A 199 -14.74 4.44 9.15
N ASP A 200 -13.93 5.05 8.28
CA ASP A 200 -12.59 4.55 7.97
C ASP A 200 -11.74 4.43 9.23
N LEU A 201 -11.73 5.46 10.06
CA LEU A 201 -10.97 5.45 11.33
C LEU A 201 -11.42 4.32 12.29
N GLN A 202 -12.71 3.94 12.28
CA GLN A 202 -13.18 2.78 13.05
C GLN A 202 -12.58 1.47 12.54
N GLU A 203 -12.55 1.27 11.22
CA GLU A 203 -11.95 0.09 10.59
C GLU A 203 -10.45 0.01 10.89
N TYR A 204 -9.72 1.12 10.76
CA TYR A 204 -8.29 1.16 11.06
C TYR A 204 -8.00 0.91 12.54
N VAL A 205 -8.75 1.50 13.47
CA VAL A 205 -8.58 1.26 14.92
C VAL A 205 -8.90 -0.18 15.26
N ALA A 206 -9.93 -0.78 14.67
CA ALA A 206 -10.24 -2.20 14.85
C ALA A 206 -9.07 -3.07 14.37
N ASN A 207 -8.54 -2.80 13.19
CA ASN A 207 -7.37 -3.48 12.64
C ASN A 207 -6.14 -3.37 13.57
N TRP A 208 -5.75 -2.16 13.94
CA TRP A 208 -4.58 -1.95 14.81
C TRP A 208 -4.72 -2.60 16.20
N SER A 209 -5.95 -2.81 16.65
CA SER A 209 -6.23 -3.50 17.92
C SER A 209 -5.88 -4.99 17.88
N HIS A 210 -5.71 -5.60 16.70
CA HIS A 210 -5.15 -6.95 16.54
C HIS A 210 -3.64 -6.98 16.84
N GLY A 211 -2.95 -5.83 16.79
CA GLY A 211 -1.54 -5.66 17.09
C GLY A 211 -0.76 -4.99 15.96
N LEU A 212 0.32 -4.31 16.33
CA LEU A 212 1.19 -3.59 15.40
C LEU A 212 2.54 -4.28 15.18
N THR A 213 2.86 -5.28 15.99
CA THR A 213 4.20 -5.93 15.98
C THR A 213 4.55 -6.50 14.62
N GLY A 214 3.59 -7.15 13.94
CA GLY A 214 3.82 -7.70 12.59
C GLY A 214 4.27 -6.63 11.61
N GLY A 215 3.54 -5.52 11.52
CA GLY A 215 3.89 -4.39 10.65
C GLY A 215 5.21 -3.71 11.04
N LEU A 216 5.50 -3.56 12.33
CA LEU A 216 6.76 -3.01 12.83
C LEU A 216 7.95 -3.93 12.52
N ASN A 217 7.74 -5.24 12.44
CA ASN A 217 8.79 -6.19 12.13
C ASN A 217 9.33 -6.06 10.70
N TYR A 218 8.63 -5.42 9.77
CA TYR A 218 9.17 -5.07 8.45
C TYR A 218 10.36 -4.11 8.59
N TYR A 219 10.23 -3.10 9.44
CA TYR A 219 11.31 -2.14 9.72
C TYR A 219 12.47 -2.82 10.46
N ARG A 220 12.16 -3.64 11.47
CA ARG A 220 13.15 -4.37 12.28
C ARG A 220 13.93 -5.38 11.44
N ALA A 221 13.26 -6.15 10.58
CA ALA A 221 13.88 -7.13 9.70
C ALA A 221 14.76 -6.51 8.62
N ALA A 222 14.36 -5.34 8.11
CA ALA A 222 15.13 -4.57 7.14
C ALA A 222 16.23 -3.71 7.78
N ARG A 223 16.29 -3.65 9.13
CA ARG A 223 17.27 -2.86 9.89
C ARG A 223 17.35 -1.40 9.43
N LEU A 224 16.22 -0.82 9.06
CA LEU A 224 16.13 0.55 8.60
C LEU A 224 16.37 1.51 9.77
N HIS A 225 17.36 2.36 9.66
CA HIS A 225 17.67 3.41 10.63
C HIS A 225 17.93 4.74 9.94
N SER A 226 17.55 5.81 10.59
CA SER A 226 17.98 7.16 10.20
C SER A 226 19.20 7.58 11.02
N PRO A 227 20.23 8.21 10.43
CA PRO A 227 21.40 8.70 11.15
C PRO A 227 21.11 9.96 11.97
N VAL A 228 19.91 10.50 11.95
CA VAL A 228 19.49 11.66 12.75
C VAL A 228 19.49 11.29 14.23
N ASP A 229 19.93 12.22 15.10
CA ASP A 229 20.01 12.10 16.57
C ASP A 229 21.12 11.17 17.10
N GLY A 230 22.21 11.00 16.34
CA GLY A 230 23.37 10.25 16.81
C GLY A 230 23.12 8.76 17.03
N ALA A 231 21.99 8.26 16.54
CA ALA A 231 21.76 6.84 16.47
C ALA A 231 22.88 6.24 15.61
N GLN A 232 23.88 5.64 16.27
CA GLN A 232 24.91 4.84 15.61
C GLN A 232 24.23 3.58 15.05
N GLY A 233 23.36 3.79 14.08
CA GLY A 233 22.86 2.73 13.23
C GLY A 233 24.00 2.34 12.30
N THR A 234 24.33 1.08 12.27
CA THR A 234 25.15 0.50 11.21
C THR A 234 24.64 1.04 9.87
N PRO A 235 25.49 1.50 8.95
CA PRO A 235 25.06 2.00 7.64
C PRO A 235 24.51 0.91 6.71
N ALA A 236 24.15 -0.21 7.23
CA ALA A 236 23.51 -1.30 6.51
C ALA A 236 21.99 -1.18 6.60
N ASN A 237 21.46 -0.21 5.89
CA ASN A 237 20.15 -0.43 5.29
C ASN A 237 20.36 -1.58 4.32
N GLU A 238 20.12 -2.82 4.77
CA GLU A 238 20.27 -4.03 3.96
C GLU A 238 19.13 -4.14 2.93
N LEU A 239 18.93 -3.04 2.21
CA LEU A 239 18.09 -3.10 1.01
C LEU A 239 18.96 -3.74 -0.09
N PRO A 240 18.55 -4.87 -0.64
CA PRO A 240 19.39 -5.59 -1.60
C PRO A 240 19.68 -4.73 -2.82
N ALA A 241 20.93 -4.80 -3.33
CA ALA A 241 21.23 -4.29 -4.65
C ALA A 241 20.35 -5.03 -5.66
N MET A 242 19.52 -4.31 -6.37
CA MET A 242 18.53 -4.89 -7.29
C MET A 242 19.06 -4.93 -8.71
N LYS A 243 18.67 -5.97 -9.44
CA LYS A 243 18.88 -6.04 -10.89
C LYS A 243 17.99 -4.98 -11.55
N PRO A 244 18.38 -4.42 -12.71
CA PRO A 244 17.52 -3.52 -13.48
C PRO A 244 16.18 -4.17 -13.80
N ILE A 245 15.10 -3.41 -13.65
CA ILE A 245 13.73 -3.86 -13.93
C ILE A 245 13.42 -3.50 -15.39
N GLU A 246 13.03 -4.50 -16.17
CA GLU A 246 12.69 -4.35 -17.59
C GLU A 246 11.17 -4.34 -17.86
N ILE A 247 10.38 -4.72 -16.84
CA ILE A 247 8.92 -4.77 -16.92
C ILE A 247 8.37 -3.35 -17.07
N PRO A 248 7.32 -3.13 -17.88
CA PRO A 248 6.62 -1.86 -17.92
C PRO A 248 6.19 -1.45 -16.52
N THR A 249 6.67 -0.27 -16.08
CA THR A 249 6.50 0.19 -14.71
C THR A 249 5.92 1.60 -14.66
N LEU A 250 4.83 1.76 -13.91
CA LEU A 250 4.25 3.05 -13.55
C LEU A 250 4.63 3.38 -12.11
N VAL A 251 5.16 4.58 -11.89
CA VAL A 251 5.36 5.15 -10.56
C VAL A 251 4.44 6.35 -10.42
N ILE A 252 3.54 6.33 -9.43
CA ILE A 252 2.69 7.46 -9.04
C ILE A 252 3.25 8.03 -7.74
N TRP A 253 3.47 9.35 -7.69
CA TRP A 253 4.12 9.97 -6.55
C TRP A 253 3.44 11.26 -6.12
N GLY A 254 2.91 11.28 -4.89
CA GLY A 254 2.44 12.47 -4.22
C GLY A 254 3.64 13.31 -3.76
N GLU A 255 3.81 14.50 -4.34
CA GLU A 255 5.02 15.32 -4.12
C GLU A 255 5.08 15.99 -2.75
N LYS A 256 3.95 16.00 -2.00
CA LYS A 256 3.89 16.48 -0.61
C LYS A 256 4.11 15.37 0.42
N ASP A 257 4.61 14.21 0.00
CA ASP A 257 5.03 13.16 0.92
C ASP A 257 6.13 13.69 1.84
N THR A 258 5.89 13.60 3.16
CA THR A 258 6.83 14.09 4.19
C THR A 258 7.73 12.99 4.74
N ALA A 259 7.46 11.74 4.40
CA ALA A 259 8.26 10.57 4.78
C ALA A 259 9.22 10.15 3.66
N LEU A 260 8.71 10.09 2.44
CA LEU A 260 9.42 9.64 1.25
C LEU A 260 9.49 10.81 0.26
N LEU A 261 10.61 11.53 0.28
CA LEU A 261 10.76 12.76 -0.48
C LEU A 261 10.97 12.50 -1.97
N THR A 262 10.68 13.50 -2.80
CA THR A 262 10.79 13.43 -4.27
C THR A 262 12.19 13.14 -4.79
N GLY A 263 13.24 13.30 -3.97
CA GLY A 263 14.60 12.84 -4.27
C GLY A 263 14.68 11.37 -4.66
N ASN A 264 13.74 10.56 -4.17
CA ASN A 264 13.62 9.15 -4.51
C ASN A 264 13.19 8.88 -5.96
N LEU A 265 12.83 9.88 -6.73
CA LEU A 265 12.56 9.77 -8.16
C LEU A 265 13.81 10.07 -9.02
N ASN A 266 14.83 10.69 -8.45
CA ASN A 266 16.03 11.09 -9.20
C ASN A 266 16.86 9.86 -9.58
N GLY A 267 17.15 9.70 -10.87
CA GLY A 267 17.93 8.58 -11.42
C GLY A 267 17.23 7.22 -11.34
N LEU A 268 15.91 7.20 -11.16
CA LEU A 268 15.13 5.95 -11.13
C LEU A 268 15.16 5.24 -12.50
N ASP A 269 15.29 5.98 -13.59
CA ASP A 269 15.44 5.48 -14.96
C ASP A 269 16.73 4.69 -15.20
N GLU A 270 17.73 4.84 -14.32
CA GLU A 270 18.94 3.99 -14.34
C GLU A 270 18.62 2.54 -13.96
N TYR A 271 17.60 2.35 -13.11
CA TYR A 271 17.21 1.04 -12.56
C TYR A 271 15.96 0.44 -13.22
N VAL A 272 15.16 1.27 -13.93
CA VAL A 272 13.89 0.85 -14.54
C VAL A 272 13.86 1.25 -16.00
N LYS A 273 13.91 0.27 -16.91
CA LYS A 273 14.04 0.53 -18.37
C LYS A 273 12.77 1.11 -19.00
N ASN A 274 11.61 0.58 -18.64
CA ASN A 274 10.31 0.96 -19.22
C ASN A 274 9.51 1.75 -18.17
N LEU A 275 10.04 2.91 -17.75
CA LEU A 275 9.50 3.73 -16.67
C LEU A 275 8.52 4.79 -17.18
N THR A 276 7.38 4.87 -16.55
CA THR A 276 6.45 6.01 -16.59
C THR A 276 6.32 6.59 -15.19
N VAL A 277 6.52 7.90 -15.03
CA VAL A 277 6.33 8.59 -13.74
C VAL A 277 5.18 9.57 -13.86
N LYS A 278 4.20 9.44 -12.96
CA LYS A 278 3.09 10.38 -12.76
C LYS A 278 3.28 11.08 -11.43
N ARG A 279 3.51 12.38 -11.46
CA ARG A 279 3.68 13.23 -10.27
C ARG A 279 2.37 13.89 -9.93
N VAL A 280 1.97 13.83 -8.66
CA VAL A 280 0.76 14.45 -8.12
C VAL A 280 1.19 15.59 -7.17
N PRO A 281 1.24 16.84 -7.66
CA PRO A 281 1.89 17.95 -6.94
C PRO A 281 1.25 18.29 -5.58
N ASP A 282 -0.02 17.99 -5.41
CA ASP A 282 -0.78 18.25 -4.17
C ASP A 282 -1.15 16.97 -3.41
N GLY A 283 -0.70 15.79 -3.86
CA GLY A 283 -0.83 14.51 -3.16
C GLY A 283 0.25 14.35 -2.09
N THR A 284 -0.12 13.72 -0.97
CA THR A 284 0.81 13.34 0.09
C THR A 284 1.22 11.87 -0.03
N HIS A 285 1.78 11.28 1.03
CA HIS A 285 1.99 9.83 1.14
C HIS A 285 0.69 9.04 0.90
N TRP A 286 -0.44 9.61 1.30
CA TRP A 286 -1.78 9.02 1.22
C TRP A 286 -2.50 9.31 -0.10
N VAL A 287 -1.74 9.51 -1.18
CA VAL A 287 -2.26 9.91 -2.51
C VAL A 287 -3.35 8.96 -3.04
N ILE A 288 -3.31 7.69 -2.68
CA ILE A 288 -4.32 6.68 -3.04
C ILE A 288 -5.71 7.09 -2.55
N HIS A 289 -5.78 7.59 -1.32
CA HIS A 289 -7.02 8.02 -0.68
C HIS A 289 -7.38 9.46 -1.06
N GLU A 290 -6.39 10.35 -1.08
CA GLU A 290 -6.60 11.78 -1.34
C GLU A 290 -6.96 12.08 -2.80
N LYS A 291 -6.45 11.27 -3.72
CA LYS A 291 -6.54 11.45 -5.18
C LYS A 291 -6.99 10.18 -5.89
N THR A 292 -7.86 9.40 -5.28
CA THR A 292 -8.32 8.09 -5.79
C THR A 292 -8.70 8.12 -7.27
N ALA A 293 -9.47 9.12 -7.71
CA ALA A 293 -9.89 9.24 -9.10
C ALA A 293 -8.71 9.48 -10.06
N GLU A 294 -7.71 10.25 -9.65
CA GLU A 294 -6.50 10.52 -10.42
C GLU A 294 -5.60 9.29 -10.50
N VAL A 295 -5.35 8.64 -9.38
CA VAL A 295 -4.60 7.38 -9.30
C VAL A 295 -5.26 6.31 -10.16
N THR A 296 -6.58 6.14 -10.06
CA THR A 296 -7.35 5.18 -10.87
C THR A 296 -7.21 5.46 -12.36
N ARG A 297 -7.38 6.71 -12.79
CA ARG A 297 -7.21 7.12 -14.19
C ARG A 297 -5.82 6.81 -14.70
N ASP A 298 -4.77 7.20 -13.96
CA ASP A 298 -3.39 7.02 -14.37
C ASP A 298 -3.01 5.54 -14.46
N MET A 299 -3.52 4.71 -13.55
CA MET A 299 -3.39 3.26 -13.61
C MET A 299 -4.12 2.69 -14.84
N ARG A 300 -5.37 3.08 -15.10
CA ARG A 300 -6.12 2.63 -16.27
C ARG A 300 -5.38 2.97 -17.57
N GLU A 301 -4.99 4.25 -17.76
CA GLU A 301 -4.22 4.67 -18.92
C GLU A 301 -2.94 3.86 -19.14
N PHE A 302 -2.30 3.42 -18.06
CA PHE A 302 -1.09 2.60 -18.13
C PHE A 302 -1.40 1.14 -18.45
N LEU A 303 -2.46 0.59 -17.87
CA LEU A 303 -2.83 -0.82 -18.09
C LEU A 303 -3.38 -1.09 -19.50
N ASP A 304 -4.03 -0.10 -20.12
CA ASP A 304 -4.60 -0.20 -21.47
C ASP A 304 -3.57 -0.10 -22.60
N ARG A 305 -2.31 0.21 -22.31
CA ARG A 305 -1.19 0.25 -23.27
C ARG A 305 -0.55 -1.11 -23.46
#